data_2d179d1e0112dabb0330c60a53c99c48
#
_entry.id   2d179d1e0112dabb0330c60a53c99c48
#
_cell.length_a   1.000
_cell.length_b   1.000
_cell.length_c   1.000
_cell.angle_alpha   90.00
_cell.angle_beta   90.00
_cell.angle_gamma   90.00
#
_symmetry.space_group_name_H-M   'P 1'
#
loop_
_entity.id
_entity.type
_entity.pdbx_description
1 polymer ?
#
loop_
_entity_poly.entity_id
_entity_poly.type
_entity_poly.pdbx_seq_one_letter_code
_entity_poly.pdbx_strand_id
1 'polypeptide(L)' 'MRVKVLKLGSSAHEVDATPGSTVQEVLDKASLPHGGHAISVNGLGAGLSTALGEGDIVTLVPKVEGGR' A
#
# COMPACT_ATOMS: atom_id res chain seq x y z
N MET A 1 -9.69 11.33 3.93
CA MET A 1 -10.18 9.99 3.56
C MET A 1 -9.41 8.92 4.30
N ARG A 2 -10.06 7.81 4.55
CA ARG A 2 -9.42 6.73 5.27
C ARG A 2 -9.03 5.61 4.31
N VAL A 3 -7.77 5.20 4.40
CA VAL A 3 -7.21 4.16 3.55
C VAL A 3 -6.64 3.08 4.46
N LYS A 4 -6.87 1.83 4.12
CA LYS A 4 -6.32 0.72 4.88
C LYS A 4 -5.10 0.19 4.17
N VAL A 5 -4.03 -0.07 4.92
CA VAL A 5 -2.82 -0.68 4.38
C VAL A 5 -2.61 -2.01 5.09
N LEU A 6 -2.56 -3.07 4.29
CA LEU A 6 -2.33 -4.41 4.81
C LEU A 6 -0.93 -4.85 4.40
N LYS A 7 -0.11 -5.18 5.39
CA LYS A 7 1.21 -5.73 5.12
C LYS A 7 1.14 -7.21 5.45
N LEU A 8 1.11 -8.03 4.41
CA LEU A 8 0.92 -9.47 4.60
C LEU A 8 2.04 -10.05 5.46
N GLY A 9 1.64 -10.90 6.37
CA GLY A 9 2.56 -11.51 7.30
C GLY A 9 2.96 -10.60 8.46
N SER A 10 2.40 -9.42 8.54
CA SER A 10 2.75 -8.47 9.58
C SER A 10 1.51 -7.83 10.18
N SER A 11 1.06 -6.69 9.65
CA SER A 11 0.04 -5.92 10.34
C SER A 11 -0.88 -5.19 9.37
N ALA A 12 -1.96 -4.66 9.91
CA ALA A 12 -2.88 -3.80 9.19
C ALA A 12 -2.86 -2.42 9.82
N HIS A 13 -2.94 -1.41 8.97
CA HIS A 13 -2.89 -0.02 9.42
C HIS A 13 -4.00 0.77 8.75
N GLU A 14 -4.56 1.74 9.47
CA GLU A 14 -5.46 2.71 8.87
C GLU A 14 -4.74 4.04 8.78
N VAL A 15 -4.80 4.67 7.61
CA VAL A 15 -4.12 5.92 7.35
C VAL A 15 -5.14 6.96 6.95
N ASP A 16 -5.06 8.12 7.60
CA ASP A 16 -5.90 9.25 7.24
C ASP A 16 -5.14 10.06 6.19
N ALA A 17 -5.66 10.09 4.98
CA ALA A 17 -4.98 10.71 3.85
C ALA A 17 -5.87 11.74 3.19
N THR A 18 -5.25 12.64 2.42
CA THR A 18 -5.99 13.61 1.62
C THR A 18 -6.55 12.94 0.37
N PRO A 19 -7.75 13.30 -0.08
CA PRO A 19 -8.27 12.73 -1.32
C PRO A 19 -7.29 12.98 -2.47
N GLY A 20 -7.07 11.95 -3.27
CA GLY A 20 -6.12 12.03 -4.38
C GLY A 20 -4.71 11.67 -4.02
N SER A 21 -4.44 11.33 -2.77
CA SER A 21 -3.11 10.88 -2.38
C SER A 21 -2.73 9.62 -3.13
N THR A 22 -1.44 9.49 -3.43
CA THR A 22 -0.94 8.28 -4.08
C THR A 22 -0.55 7.24 -3.05
N VAL A 23 -0.32 6.01 -3.52
CA VAL A 23 0.15 4.95 -2.66
C VAL A 23 1.42 5.37 -1.92
N GLN A 24 2.36 6.00 -2.65
CA GLN A 24 3.60 6.42 -2.02
C GLN A 24 3.36 7.39 -0.88
N GLU A 25 2.47 8.36 -1.10
CA GLU A 25 2.18 9.35 -0.06
C GLU A 25 1.58 8.71 1.17
N VAL A 26 0.70 7.75 0.98
CA VAL A 26 0.08 7.04 2.10
C VAL A 26 1.12 6.23 2.86
N LEU A 27 1.99 5.53 2.14
CA LEU A 27 3.01 4.72 2.80
C LEU A 27 4.01 5.61 3.54
N ASP A 28 4.38 6.75 2.95
CA ASP A 28 5.27 7.68 3.62
C ASP A 28 4.64 8.22 4.91
N LYS A 29 3.36 8.57 4.84
CA LYS A 29 2.67 9.11 6.00
C LYS A 29 2.59 8.08 7.12
N ALA A 30 2.44 6.81 6.78
CA ALA A 30 2.35 5.74 7.75
C ALA A 30 3.72 5.21 8.17
N SER A 31 4.79 5.72 7.59
CA SER A 31 6.15 5.26 7.83
C SER A 31 6.30 3.76 7.54
N LEU A 32 5.66 3.30 6.49
CA LEU A 32 5.70 1.89 6.10
C LEU A 32 6.65 1.70 4.94
N PRO A 33 7.72 0.95 5.13
CA PRO A 33 8.64 0.67 4.03
C PRO A 33 7.98 -0.28 3.03
N HIS A 34 8.21 -0.01 1.74
CA HIS A 34 7.64 -0.83 0.68
C HIS A 34 8.70 -1.55 -0.15
N GLY A 35 9.96 -1.38 0.18
CA GLY A 35 11.03 -2.06 -0.55
C GLY A 35 10.86 -3.56 -0.49
N GLY A 36 11.04 -4.22 -1.63
CA GLY A 36 10.90 -5.66 -1.71
C GLY A 36 9.45 -6.14 -1.64
N HIS A 37 8.49 -5.25 -1.83
CA HIS A 37 7.06 -5.61 -1.79
C HIS A 37 6.39 -5.26 -3.11
N ALA A 38 5.48 -6.13 -3.54
CA ALA A 38 4.57 -5.81 -4.60
C ALA A 38 3.39 -5.06 -4.00
N ILE A 39 2.82 -4.13 -4.76
CA ILE A 39 1.73 -3.29 -4.28
C ILE A 39 0.47 -3.63 -5.03
N SER A 40 -0.63 -3.79 -4.32
CA SER A 40 -1.94 -3.89 -4.94
C SER A 40 -2.92 -2.99 -4.22
N VAL A 41 -3.93 -2.55 -4.95
CA VAL A 41 -5.01 -1.73 -4.42
C VAL A 41 -6.31 -2.45 -4.75
N ASN A 42 -7.08 -2.76 -3.72
CA ASN A 42 -8.35 -3.49 -3.86
C ASN A 42 -8.18 -4.79 -4.65
N GLY A 43 -7.04 -5.46 -4.46
CA GLY A 43 -6.76 -6.73 -5.12
C GLY A 43 -6.19 -6.62 -6.53
N LEU A 44 -6.00 -5.42 -7.04
CA LEU A 44 -5.45 -5.20 -8.38
C LEU A 44 -4.03 -4.67 -8.28
N GLY A 45 -3.15 -5.16 -9.13
CA GLY A 45 -1.78 -4.68 -9.16
C GLY A 45 -1.71 -3.17 -9.35
N ALA A 46 -0.83 -2.52 -8.60
CA ALA A 46 -0.74 -1.08 -8.63
C ALA A 46 0.71 -0.65 -8.40
N GLY A 47 0.96 0.64 -8.51
CA GLY A 47 2.28 1.20 -8.29
C GLY A 47 2.24 2.34 -7.29
N LEU A 48 3.40 2.89 -7.03
CA LEU A 48 3.52 3.98 -6.05
C LEU A 48 2.77 5.23 -6.48
N SER A 49 2.59 5.44 -7.77
CA SER A 49 1.91 6.63 -8.27
C SER A 49 0.41 6.45 -8.44
N THR A 50 -0.13 5.30 -8.06
CA THR A 50 -1.56 5.06 -8.17
C THR A 50 -2.32 5.95 -7.18
N ALA A 51 -3.29 6.71 -7.67
CA ALA A 51 -4.10 7.57 -6.81
C ALA A 51 -5.11 6.73 -6.04
N LEU A 52 -5.37 7.12 -4.81
CA LEU A 52 -6.26 6.38 -3.92
C LEU A 52 -7.52 7.18 -3.64
N GLY A 53 -8.58 6.47 -3.28
CA GLY A 53 -9.84 7.06 -2.87
C GLY A 53 -10.28 6.56 -1.51
N GLU A 54 -11.39 7.10 -1.06
CA GLU A 54 -11.95 6.74 0.24
C GLU A 54 -12.22 5.24 0.32
N GLY A 55 -11.74 4.61 1.37
CA GLY A 55 -11.99 3.21 1.62
C GLY A 55 -11.12 2.24 0.85
N ASP A 56 -10.18 2.73 0.06
CA ASP A 56 -9.29 1.84 -0.69
C ASP A 56 -8.42 1.04 0.25
N ILE A 57 -8.08 -0.18 -0.18
CA ILE A 57 -7.24 -1.08 0.58
C ILE A 57 -5.97 -1.32 -0.20
N VAL A 58 -4.85 -0.90 0.37
CA VAL A 58 -3.53 -1.10 -0.20
C VAL A 58 -2.93 -2.35 0.45
N THR A 59 -2.47 -3.28 -0.35
CA THR A 59 -1.84 -4.50 0.16
C THR A 59 -0.38 -4.54 -0.26
N LEU A 60 0.50 -4.76 0.70
CA LEU A 60 1.92 -4.96 0.46
C LEU A 60 2.23 -6.44 0.55
N VAL A 61 2.65 -7.03 -0.56
CA VAL A 61 2.92 -8.46 -0.64
C VAL A 61 4.42 -8.65 -0.78
N PRO A 62 5.08 -9.35 0.12
CA PRO A 62 6.52 -9.58 -0.01
C PRO A 62 6.81 -10.31 -1.32
N LYS A 63 7.76 -9.78 -2.07
CA LYS A 63 8.18 -10.46 -3.29
C LYS A 63 9.07 -11.63 -2.95
N VAL A 64 8.80 -12.76 -3.59
CA VAL A 64 9.69 -13.89 -3.48
C VAL A 64 10.78 -13.68 -4.51
N GLU A 65 11.98 -13.47 -4.06
CA GLU A 65 13.12 -13.37 -4.94
C GLU A 65 13.37 -14.77 -5.47
N GLY A 66 13.09 -14.95 -6.71
CA GLY A 66 13.16 -16.24 -7.30
C GLY A 66 14.56 -16.74 -7.32
N GLY A 67 14.87 -17.51 -6.91
CA GLY A 67 16.08 -17.90 -6.96
C GLY A 67 16.75 -18.41 -8.09
N ARG A 68 16.47 -18.38 -8.09
CA ARG A 68 17.05 -18.61 -8.65
C ARG A 68 17.36 -19.15 -8.52
#